data_d4453d3998e1f4f4d47b4003778d238f
#
_entry.id   d4453d3998e1f4f4d47b4003778d238f
#
_cell.length_a   1.000
_cell.length_b   1.000
_cell.length_c   1.000
_cell.angle_alpha   90.00
_cell.angle_beta   90.00
_cell.angle_gamma   90.00
#
_symmetry.space_group_name_H-M   'P 1'
#
loop_
_entity.id
_entity.type
_entity.pdbx_description
1 polymer ?
#
loop_
_entity_poly.entity_id
_entity_poly.type
_entity_poly.pdbx_seq_one_letter_code
_entity_poly.pdbx_strand_id
1 'polypeptide(L)'
;NAQGKRKSRWAVIRNTNPQLKTTTIKTWLDWFPENEWGVFSWSVPYTHRINVGELELEVIFLALDRPEDVKKLLSLELTGVWVNEARELPKSIIDACTMRVGRYPSMRDGGASWYGVIADTNAPEEDHWWPIMAGDVPVPDHLSRDEALMLVKPDNWNFYTQPSALLEDKNKDGTLQGYKRNSKCENQNNLTQDYYNNIIKGKMKGWIDVYVMNKLGSLEEGKPVYPNWNMEIHLSKEDLEPAQTTVYVGIDFGLTPAAVFGQKLPNGRWLILQELVCFDMGIARFSELLKYEFAKNYRNLDIEVFGDPAGDFRAQTDETTPFQILRQNGIMGKPTHSNDVALRIEAVETSLARLVEGSAGFLVDHRCINLKKGFNGGYFYRRMQTSGDRYDEKPMKNRYSHVHDALQYLLLGAGEGKQLISGKAKNPTVVKTRGWSIFGDKKRKSVWQNRMNG
;
A
#
# COMPACT_ATOMS: atom_id res chain seq x y z
N ASN A 1 42.32 -1.07 23.93
CA ASN A 1 42.85 0.03 24.74
C ASN A 1 44.17 -0.37 25.38
N ALA A 2 44.78 0.53 26.13
CA ALA A 2 46.07 0.28 26.84
C ALA A 2 46.05 -0.90 27.81
N GLN A 3 44.85 -1.35 28.22
CA GLN A 3 44.63 -2.50 29.11
C GLN A 3 44.36 -3.81 28.34
N GLY A 4 44.56 -3.84 27.03
CA GLY A 4 44.25 -5.00 26.17
C GLY A 4 42.78 -5.28 25.96
N LYS A 5 41.87 -4.36 26.38
CA LYS A 5 40.43 -4.55 26.24
C LYS A 5 39.87 -3.96 24.94
N ARG A 6 38.98 -4.70 24.31
CA ARG A 6 38.20 -4.30 23.14
C ARG A 6 36.82 -3.89 23.58
N LYS A 7 36.58 -2.58 23.62
CA LYS A 7 35.26 -2.03 24.03
C LYS A 7 34.35 -1.84 22.83
N SER A 8 33.11 -2.19 22.97
CA SER A 8 32.08 -1.97 21.95
C SER A 8 30.74 -1.64 22.60
N ARG A 9 29.95 -0.75 21.98
CA ARG A 9 28.60 -0.42 22.44
C ARG A 9 27.66 -0.38 21.26
N TRP A 10 26.58 -1.15 21.35
CA TRP A 10 25.58 -1.28 20.32
C TRP A 10 24.21 -0.85 20.83
N ALA A 11 23.41 -0.29 19.93
CA ALA A 11 21.98 -0.15 20.13
C ALA A 11 21.22 -1.14 19.24
N VAL A 12 20.25 -1.82 19.79
CA VAL A 12 19.26 -2.64 19.06
C VAL A 12 17.94 -1.90 19.09
N ILE A 13 17.42 -1.59 17.92
CA ILE A 13 16.25 -0.71 17.76
C ILE A 13 15.08 -1.50 17.17
N ARG A 14 13.92 -1.32 17.75
CA ARG A 14 12.63 -1.82 17.28
C ARG A 14 11.57 -0.73 17.36
N ASN A 15 10.48 -0.86 16.62
CA ASN A 15 9.41 0.11 16.62
C ASN A 15 8.80 0.29 18.02
N THR A 16 8.14 -0.72 18.59
CA THR A 16 7.44 -0.60 19.86
C THR A 16 8.08 -1.41 20.99
N ASN A 17 7.88 -0.97 22.24
CA ASN A 17 8.40 -1.67 23.40
C ASN A 17 7.84 -3.10 23.58
N PRO A 18 6.54 -3.38 23.37
CA PRO A 18 6.02 -4.75 23.38
C PRO A 18 6.74 -5.65 22.36
N GLN A 19 6.89 -5.21 21.10
CA GLN A 19 7.59 -5.98 20.06
C GLN A 19 9.07 -6.18 20.43
N LEU A 20 9.76 -5.13 20.86
CA LEU A 20 11.15 -5.23 21.30
C LEU A 20 11.31 -6.32 22.36
N LYS A 21 10.47 -6.32 23.41
CA LYS A 21 10.53 -7.27 24.51
C LYS A 21 10.14 -8.69 24.11
N THR A 22 9.07 -8.85 23.33
CA THR A 22 8.48 -10.17 23.06
C THR A 22 9.10 -10.90 21.90
N THR A 23 9.79 -10.21 21.01
CA THR A 23 10.44 -10.81 19.81
C THR A 23 11.95 -10.57 19.83
N THR A 24 12.41 -9.34 19.62
CA THR A 24 13.81 -9.02 19.39
C THR A 24 14.73 -9.40 20.55
N ILE A 25 14.35 -9.05 21.80
CA ILE A 25 15.15 -9.41 22.99
C ILE A 25 15.14 -10.92 23.21
N LYS A 26 14.00 -11.62 22.98
CA LYS A 26 13.95 -13.08 23.10
C LYS A 26 14.91 -13.75 22.11
N THR A 27 14.83 -13.38 20.84
CA THR A 27 15.75 -13.93 19.81
C THR A 27 17.21 -13.62 20.16
N TRP A 28 17.49 -12.43 20.68
CA TRP A 28 18.82 -12.07 21.14
C TRP A 28 19.31 -12.98 22.26
N LEU A 29 18.47 -13.23 23.27
CA LEU A 29 18.82 -14.07 24.42
C LEU A 29 18.86 -15.56 24.08
N ASP A 30 18.18 -16.00 23.02
CA ASP A 30 18.33 -17.37 22.50
C ASP A 30 19.72 -17.56 21.87
N TRP A 31 20.32 -16.51 21.31
CA TRP A 31 21.67 -16.55 20.76
C TRP A 31 22.75 -16.23 21.79
N PHE A 32 22.44 -15.34 22.72
CA PHE A 32 23.36 -14.85 23.75
C PHE A 32 22.72 -15.01 25.14
N PRO A 33 22.55 -16.24 25.64
CA PRO A 33 21.90 -16.50 26.92
C PRO A 33 22.71 -15.90 28.10
N GLU A 34 21.98 -15.40 29.11
CA GLU A 34 22.56 -14.68 30.25
C GLU A 34 23.57 -15.53 31.04
N ASN A 35 23.32 -16.82 31.17
CA ASN A 35 24.19 -17.75 31.91
C ASN A 35 25.55 -17.98 31.24
N GLU A 36 25.70 -17.67 29.96
CA GLU A 36 26.92 -17.87 29.20
C GLU A 36 27.62 -16.56 28.85
N TRP A 37 26.83 -15.53 28.52
CA TRP A 37 27.35 -14.28 27.93
C TRP A 37 27.38 -13.11 28.88
N GLY A 38 26.60 -13.12 29.98
CA GLY A 38 26.62 -12.06 30.97
C GLY A 38 25.24 -11.54 31.34
N VAL A 39 25.21 -10.57 32.23
CA VAL A 39 23.96 -10.11 32.87
C VAL A 39 23.14 -9.25 31.93
N PHE A 40 21.86 -9.59 31.79
CA PHE A 40 20.85 -8.79 31.11
C PHE A 40 20.04 -7.98 32.15
N SER A 41 19.94 -6.68 31.93
CA SER A 41 19.12 -5.78 32.74
C SER A 41 17.73 -5.60 32.12
N TRP A 42 16.69 -6.00 32.84
CA TRP A 42 15.29 -5.84 32.47
C TRP A 42 14.70 -4.46 32.83
N SER A 43 15.54 -3.54 33.32
CA SER A 43 15.16 -2.13 33.51
C SER A 43 15.29 -1.35 32.21
N VAL A 44 14.39 -0.41 31.96
CA VAL A 44 14.42 0.42 30.74
C VAL A 44 15.44 1.56 30.92
N PRO A 45 16.39 1.74 29.97
CA PRO A 45 16.59 0.92 28.76
C PRO A 45 17.13 -0.47 29.09
N TYR A 46 16.60 -1.50 28.42
CA TYR A 46 17.12 -2.87 28.58
C TYR A 46 18.57 -2.92 28.09
N THR A 47 19.41 -3.63 28.82
CA THR A 47 20.85 -3.63 28.51
C THR A 47 21.43 -5.03 28.76
N HIS A 48 22.19 -5.55 27.79
CA HIS A 48 23.01 -6.74 27.97
C HIS A 48 24.47 -6.37 28.03
N ARG A 49 25.17 -6.78 29.10
CA ARG A 49 26.61 -6.58 29.28
C ARG A 49 27.33 -7.89 29.15
N ILE A 50 28.11 -8.00 28.11
CA ILE A 50 28.89 -9.18 27.75
C ILE A 50 30.37 -8.91 27.96
N ASN A 51 31.01 -9.75 28.78
CA ASN A 51 32.44 -9.69 29.05
C ASN A 51 33.05 -11.05 28.79
N VAL A 52 33.70 -11.21 27.65
CA VAL A 52 34.31 -12.48 27.23
C VAL A 52 35.72 -12.23 26.74
N GLY A 53 36.72 -12.74 27.48
CA GLY A 53 38.15 -12.53 27.19
C GLY A 53 38.51 -11.01 27.18
N GLU A 54 38.93 -10.54 26.04
CA GLU A 54 39.26 -9.14 25.84
C GLU A 54 38.05 -8.24 25.52
N LEU A 55 36.91 -8.83 25.16
CA LEU A 55 35.71 -8.10 24.72
C LEU A 55 34.91 -7.59 25.91
N GLU A 56 34.64 -6.28 25.89
CA GLU A 56 33.64 -5.61 26.75
C GLU A 56 32.55 -5.02 25.84
N LEU A 57 31.41 -5.69 25.73
CA LEU A 57 30.32 -5.30 24.89
C LEU A 57 29.13 -4.88 25.75
N GLU A 58 28.59 -3.70 25.47
CA GLU A 58 27.30 -3.23 26.00
C GLU A 58 26.30 -3.14 24.88
N VAL A 59 25.15 -3.80 25.00
CA VAL A 59 24.07 -3.76 24.03
C VAL A 59 22.84 -3.14 24.69
N ILE A 60 22.36 -2.02 24.14
CA ILE A 60 21.24 -1.23 24.64
C ILE A 60 20.04 -1.47 23.72
N PHE A 61 18.91 -1.87 24.27
CA PHE A 61 17.69 -2.14 23.50
C PHE A 61 16.72 -0.97 23.65
N LEU A 62 16.28 -0.39 22.53
CA LEU A 62 15.45 0.81 22.47
C LEU A 62 14.23 0.60 21.59
N ALA A 63 13.09 1.02 22.09
CA ALA A 63 11.89 1.20 21.26
C ALA A 63 11.79 2.66 20.83
N LEU A 64 11.65 2.88 19.50
CA LEU A 64 11.65 4.20 18.88
C LEU A 64 10.54 4.25 17.81
N ASP A 65 9.33 4.53 18.24
CA ASP A 65 8.14 4.50 17.39
C ASP A 65 7.72 5.88 16.83
N ARG A 66 8.35 6.94 17.32
CA ARG A 66 8.01 8.32 16.96
C ARG A 66 9.23 9.13 16.56
N PRO A 67 9.10 10.13 15.67
CA PRO A 67 10.20 11.01 15.30
C PRO A 67 10.85 11.72 16.51
N GLU A 68 10.07 12.01 17.56
CA GLU A 68 10.58 12.64 18.79
C GLU A 68 11.55 11.74 19.56
N ASP A 69 11.46 10.43 19.37
CA ASP A 69 12.35 9.45 20.01
C ASP A 69 13.79 9.52 19.50
N VAL A 70 14.05 10.25 18.39
CA VAL A 70 15.38 10.60 17.91
C VAL A 70 16.23 11.19 19.03
N LYS A 71 15.64 11.96 19.96
CA LYS A 71 16.37 12.53 21.11
C LYS A 71 17.01 11.47 22.00
N LYS A 72 16.42 10.29 22.13
CA LYS A 72 17.00 9.18 22.89
C LYS A 72 18.29 8.67 22.27
N LEU A 73 18.34 8.62 20.91
CA LEU A 73 19.56 8.26 20.17
C LEU A 73 20.63 9.33 20.24
N LEU A 74 20.25 10.61 20.13
CA LEU A 74 21.20 11.71 20.03
C LEU A 74 22.09 11.87 21.27
N SER A 75 21.72 11.30 22.40
CA SER A 75 22.52 11.27 23.63
C SER A 75 23.53 10.13 23.68
N LEU A 76 23.44 9.14 22.77
CA LEU A 76 24.27 7.94 22.82
C LEU A 76 25.54 8.10 21.98
N GLU A 77 26.57 7.40 22.42
CA GLU A 77 27.83 7.19 21.67
C GLU A 77 27.96 5.69 21.43
N LEU A 78 27.96 5.29 20.16
CA LEU A 78 27.83 3.90 19.74
C LEU A 78 28.99 3.47 18.84
N THR A 79 29.30 2.18 18.88
CA THR A 79 30.10 1.50 17.85
C THR A 79 29.21 1.15 16.67
N GLY A 80 28.07 0.51 16.93
CA GLY A 80 27.16 0.06 15.92
C GLY A 80 25.69 0.14 16.35
N VAL A 81 24.80 0.02 15.37
CA VAL A 81 23.35 -0.06 15.59
C VAL A 81 22.81 -1.23 14.76
N TRP A 82 21.95 -2.01 15.36
CA TRP A 82 21.10 -2.95 14.65
C TRP A 82 19.64 -2.48 14.70
N VAL A 83 19.06 -2.25 13.52
CA VAL A 83 17.67 -1.84 13.36
C VAL A 83 16.88 -3.03 12.89
N ASN A 84 16.05 -3.59 13.75
CA ASN A 84 15.21 -4.74 13.45
C ASN A 84 13.84 -4.28 12.93
N GLU A 85 13.40 -4.81 11.79
CA GLU A 85 12.18 -4.42 11.05
C GLU A 85 12.15 -2.94 10.67
N ALA A 86 13.18 -2.51 9.96
CA ALA A 86 13.41 -1.11 9.60
C ALA A 86 12.24 -0.45 8.84
N ARG A 87 11.40 -1.23 8.13
CA ARG A 87 10.20 -0.70 7.45
C ARG A 87 9.16 -0.11 8.41
N GLU A 88 9.18 -0.51 9.66
CA GLU A 88 8.24 0.01 10.67
C GLU A 88 8.71 1.35 11.26
N LEU A 89 9.90 1.82 10.90
CA LEU A 89 10.53 3.02 11.45
C LEU A 89 10.62 4.14 10.42
N PRO A 90 10.41 5.39 10.84
CA PRO A 90 10.69 6.54 9.99
C PRO A 90 12.16 6.60 9.57
N LYS A 91 12.43 7.02 8.33
CA LYS A 91 13.81 7.19 7.83
C LYS A 91 14.67 8.09 8.74
N SER A 92 14.07 9.11 9.37
CA SER A 92 14.76 10.00 10.31
C SER A 92 15.41 9.28 11.49
N ILE A 93 14.84 8.14 11.93
CA ILE A 93 15.47 7.28 12.95
C ILE A 93 16.74 6.63 12.40
N ILE A 94 16.69 6.13 11.16
CA ILE A 94 17.85 5.53 10.51
C ILE A 94 18.97 6.57 10.32
N ASP A 95 18.60 7.77 9.88
CA ASP A 95 19.54 8.89 9.73
C ASP A 95 20.17 9.27 11.07
N ALA A 96 19.39 9.29 12.15
CA ALA A 96 19.90 9.52 13.49
C ALA A 96 20.89 8.42 13.94
N CYS A 97 20.63 7.15 13.59
CA CYS A 97 21.56 6.05 13.88
C CYS A 97 22.92 6.28 13.22
N THR A 98 22.95 6.68 11.94
CA THR A 98 24.21 6.92 11.22
C THR A 98 25.05 8.03 11.83
N MET A 99 24.43 9.03 12.48
CA MET A 99 25.13 10.11 13.17
C MET A 99 25.75 9.69 14.51
N ARG A 100 25.40 8.55 15.04
CA ARG A 100 25.80 8.11 16.40
C ARG A 100 26.83 6.99 16.41
N VAL A 101 26.99 6.28 15.32
CA VAL A 101 27.97 5.20 15.16
C VAL A 101 29.41 5.78 14.98
N GLY A 102 30.41 5.00 15.39
CA GLY A 102 31.81 5.40 15.33
C GLY A 102 32.28 6.35 16.45
N ARG A 103 31.41 6.66 17.42
CA ARG A 103 31.73 7.53 18.55
C ARG A 103 32.21 6.78 19.79
N TYR A 104 31.99 5.48 19.84
CA TYR A 104 32.43 4.63 20.93
C TYR A 104 33.24 3.43 20.39
N PRO A 105 34.31 2.99 21.02
CA PRO A 105 35.01 3.69 22.11
C PRO A 105 35.68 4.98 21.63
N SER A 106 36.05 5.86 22.58
CA SER A 106 36.73 7.09 22.26
C SER A 106 38.12 6.81 21.64
N MET A 107 38.67 7.76 20.89
CA MET A 107 40.02 7.63 20.33
C MET A 107 41.11 7.42 21.40
N ARG A 108 40.89 7.92 22.63
CA ARG A 108 41.77 7.68 23.79
C ARG A 108 41.79 6.20 24.18
N ASP A 109 40.68 5.49 24.00
CA ASP A 109 40.54 4.06 24.26
C ASP A 109 40.83 3.18 23.02
N GLY A 110 41.38 3.75 21.96
CA GLY A 110 41.80 3.05 20.74
C GLY A 110 40.85 3.24 19.55
N GLY A 111 39.68 3.88 19.74
CA GLY A 111 38.70 4.08 18.70
C GLY A 111 37.96 2.79 18.28
N ALA A 112 36.99 2.93 17.40
CA ALA A 112 36.31 1.81 16.79
C ALA A 112 37.07 1.32 15.56
N SER A 113 37.40 0.02 15.50
CA SER A 113 38.02 -0.60 14.32
C SER A 113 37.04 -0.79 13.17
N TRP A 114 35.75 -0.90 13.49
CA TRP A 114 34.62 -0.89 12.58
C TRP A 114 33.43 -0.20 13.24
N TYR A 115 32.62 0.49 12.45
CA TYR A 115 31.36 1.07 12.90
C TYR A 115 30.34 1.10 11.76
N GLY A 116 29.06 1.04 12.10
CA GLY A 116 28.03 1.09 11.10
C GLY A 116 26.63 0.80 11.63
N VAL A 117 25.68 0.83 10.73
CA VAL A 117 24.28 0.46 10.97
C VAL A 117 23.97 -0.78 10.14
N ILE A 118 23.40 -1.79 10.78
CA ILE A 118 22.85 -2.97 10.14
C ILE A 118 21.34 -2.89 10.30
N ALA A 119 20.61 -3.08 9.24
CA ALA A 119 19.14 -3.05 9.27
C ALA A 119 18.60 -4.28 8.55
N ASP A 120 17.52 -4.87 9.09
CA ASP A 120 16.78 -5.94 8.48
C ASP A 120 15.30 -5.58 8.39
N THR A 121 14.63 -6.11 7.40
CA THR A 121 13.19 -5.95 7.22
C THR A 121 12.63 -6.98 6.24
N ASN A 122 11.34 -7.27 6.38
CA ASN A 122 10.58 -7.90 5.28
C ASN A 122 10.36 -6.88 4.17
N ALA A 123 10.02 -7.35 2.96
CA ALA A 123 9.76 -6.48 1.84
C ALA A 123 8.69 -5.42 2.19
N PRO A 124 9.02 -4.13 2.09
CA PRO A 124 8.09 -3.04 2.37
C PRO A 124 7.17 -2.75 1.17
N GLU A 125 6.34 -1.73 1.31
CA GLU A 125 5.56 -1.19 0.20
C GLU A 125 6.44 -0.47 -0.83
N GLU A 126 6.00 -0.42 -2.09
CA GLU A 126 6.76 0.19 -3.20
C GLU A 126 7.13 1.66 -2.95
N ASP A 127 6.29 2.43 -2.22
CA ASP A 127 6.52 3.84 -1.92
C ASP A 127 7.25 4.09 -0.60
N HIS A 128 7.73 3.02 0.04
CA HIS A 128 8.58 3.13 1.20
C HIS A 128 9.98 3.64 0.81
N TRP A 129 10.65 4.36 1.71
CA TRP A 129 12.00 4.89 1.45
C TRP A 129 13.02 3.79 1.12
N TRP A 130 12.86 2.57 1.65
CA TRP A 130 13.79 1.46 1.48
C TRP A 130 13.95 1.01 0.02
N PRO A 131 12.89 0.59 -0.71
CA PRO A 131 13.06 0.14 -2.09
C PRO A 131 13.44 1.27 -3.04
N ILE A 132 13.07 2.52 -2.73
CA ILE A 132 13.49 3.69 -3.51
C ILE A 132 15.00 3.90 -3.37
N MET A 133 15.54 3.88 -2.14
CA MET A 133 16.98 4.01 -1.90
C MET A 133 17.76 2.79 -2.38
N ALA A 134 17.17 1.59 -2.36
CA ALA A 134 17.77 0.38 -2.93
C ALA A 134 17.90 0.45 -4.47
N GLY A 135 17.10 1.31 -5.12
CA GLY A 135 17.02 1.40 -6.56
C GLY A 135 16.06 0.39 -7.21
N ASP A 136 15.26 -0.30 -6.40
CA ASP A 136 14.25 -1.25 -6.86
C ASP A 136 13.03 -0.55 -7.45
N VAL A 137 12.77 0.68 -7.00
CA VAL A 137 11.67 1.54 -7.42
C VAL A 137 12.21 2.93 -7.74
N PRO A 138 11.78 3.58 -8.84
CA PRO A 138 12.19 4.94 -9.16
C PRO A 138 11.68 5.93 -8.11
N VAL A 139 12.38 7.04 -7.95
CA VAL A 139 11.93 8.16 -7.11
C VAL A 139 10.62 8.71 -7.70
N PRO A 140 9.55 8.84 -6.90
CA PRO A 140 8.27 9.35 -7.39
C PRO A 140 8.36 10.78 -7.92
N ASP A 141 7.80 11.06 -9.10
CA ASP A 141 7.87 12.37 -9.77
C ASP A 141 7.13 13.50 -9.00
N HIS A 142 6.22 13.15 -8.08
CA HIS A 142 5.45 14.12 -7.30
C HIS A 142 6.20 14.68 -6.09
N LEU A 143 7.37 14.11 -5.75
CA LEU A 143 8.16 14.59 -4.64
C LEU A 143 8.85 15.91 -5.00
N SER A 144 8.94 16.81 -4.03
CA SER A 144 9.75 17.99 -4.16
C SER A 144 11.23 17.61 -4.33
N ARG A 145 12.03 18.54 -4.87
CA ARG A 145 13.48 18.31 -5.02
C ARG A 145 14.16 17.96 -3.70
N ASP A 146 13.76 18.58 -2.60
CA ASP A 146 14.37 18.33 -1.29
C ASP A 146 13.97 16.95 -0.75
N GLU A 147 12.72 16.53 -0.92
CA GLU A 147 12.27 15.17 -0.55
C GLU A 147 12.97 14.11 -1.40
N ALA A 148 13.11 14.34 -2.70
CA ALA A 148 13.83 13.43 -3.59
C ALA A 148 15.31 13.29 -3.19
N LEU A 149 15.96 14.39 -2.77
CA LEU A 149 17.34 14.37 -2.29
C LEU A 149 17.51 13.53 -1.01
N MET A 150 16.50 13.50 -0.13
CA MET A 150 16.50 12.64 1.06
C MET A 150 16.47 11.14 0.75
N LEU A 151 16.05 10.77 -0.46
CA LEU A 151 15.95 9.38 -0.92
C LEU A 151 17.14 8.96 -1.80
N VAL A 152 18.13 9.82 -1.96
CA VAL A 152 19.37 9.45 -2.65
C VAL A 152 20.19 8.51 -1.76
N LYS A 153 20.55 7.35 -2.31
CA LYS A 153 21.39 6.37 -1.62
C LYS A 153 22.79 6.91 -1.40
N PRO A 154 23.29 6.98 -0.15
CA PRO A 154 24.70 7.26 0.12
C PRO A 154 25.61 6.16 -0.45
N ASP A 155 26.82 6.51 -0.89
CA ASP A 155 27.76 5.57 -1.53
C ASP A 155 28.17 4.40 -0.61
N ASN A 156 28.16 4.62 0.70
CA ASN A 156 28.50 3.62 1.71
C ASN A 156 27.31 2.79 2.21
N TRP A 157 26.13 2.91 1.59
CA TRP A 157 24.98 2.07 1.89
C TRP A 157 24.88 0.93 0.88
N ASN A 158 24.68 -0.29 1.39
CA ASN A 158 24.48 -1.48 0.58
C ASN A 158 23.15 -2.13 0.95
N PHE A 159 22.39 -2.50 -0.05
CA PHE A 159 21.12 -3.21 0.10
C PHE A 159 21.29 -4.64 -0.41
N TYR A 160 20.78 -5.58 0.36
CA TYR A 160 20.83 -7.01 0.03
C TYR A 160 19.43 -7.58 0.11
N THR A 161 19.07 -8.40 -0.88
CA THR A 161 17.78 -9.08 -0.91
C THR A 161 18.00 -10.57 -0.79
N GLN A 162 17.43 -11.17 0.27
CA GLN A 162 17.48 -12.62 0.45
C GLN A 162 16.58 -13.28 -0.61
N PRO A 163 17.04 -14.34 -1.28
CA PRO A 163 16.22 -15.10 -2.21
C PRO A 163 14.94 -15.62 -1.54
N SER A 164 13.81 -15.52 -2.26
CA SER A 164 12.51 -15.99 -1.76
C SER A 164 12.53 -17.49 -1.41
N ALA A 165 11.73 -17.86 -0.41
CA ALA A 165 11.62 -19.26 0.02
C ALA A 165 11.00 -20.18 -1.03
N LEU A 166 10.05 -19.63 -1.80
CA LEU A 166 9.35 -20.33 -2.86
C LEU A 166 9.49 -19.58 -4.18
N LEU A 167 9.32 -20.29 -5.29
CA LEU A 167 9.17 -19.76 -6.64
C LEU A 167 7.76 -20.03 -7.13
N GLU A 168 7.20 -19.14 -7.91
CA GLU A 168 5.93 -19.36 -8.62
C GLU A 168 6.11 -20.49 -9.64
N ASP A 169 5.20 -21.45 -9.61
CA ASP A 169 5.08 -22.48 -10.64
C ASP A 169 3.93 -22.10 -11.57
N LYS A 170 4.27 -21.82 -12.84
CA LYS A 170 3.33 -21.29 -13.83
C LYS A 170 3.17 -22.27 -14.98
N ASN A 171 1.94 -22.36 -15.48
CA ASN A 171 1.64 -23.05 -16.73
C ASN A 171 2.31 -22.35 -17.92
N LYS A 172 2.26 -22.99 -19.08
CA LYS A 172 2.79 -22.42 -20.34
C LYS A 172 2.09 -21.13 -20.78
N ASP A 173 0.86 -20.93 -20.34
CA ASP A 173 0.04 -19.72 -20.57
C ASP A 173 0.31 -18.60 -19.55
N GLY A 174 1.23 -18.82 -18.59
CA GLY A 174 1.57 -17.86 -17.54
C GLY A 174 0.69 -17.91 -16.30
N THR A 175 -0.38 -18.74 -16.28
CA THR A 175 -1.26 -18.90 -15.12
C THR A 175 -0.52 -19.55 -13.95
N LEU A 176 -0.71 -19.04 -12.74
CA LEU A 176 -0.12 -19.60 -11.53
C LEU A 176 -0.78 -20.97 -11.23
N GLN A 177 0.01 -22.03 -11.28
CA GLN A 177 -0.39 -23.38 -10.94
C GLN A 177 -0.14 -23.69 -9.46
N GLY A 178 0.91 -23.12 -8.88
CA GLY A 178 1.30 -23.35 -7.50
C GLY A 178 2.64 -22.71 -7.16
N TYR A 179 3.28 -23.25 -6.14
CA TYR A 179 4.58 -22.80 -5.68
C TYR A 179 5.52 -23.97 -5.52
N LYS A 180 6.78 -23.78 -5.87
CA LYS A 180 7.85 -24.75 -5.69
C LYS A 180 8.99 -24.19 -4.85
N ARG A 181 9.68 -25.04 -4.15
CA ARG A 181 10.81 -24.67 -3.27
C ARG A 181 11.92 -24.02 -4.06
N ASN A 182 12.46 -22.90 -3.55
CA ASN A 182 13.61 -22.24 -4.11
C ASN A 182 14.90 -22.79 -3.50
N SER A 183 15.71 -23.49 -4.27
CA SER A 183 16.97 -24.05 -3.80
C SER A 183 18.02 -23.01 -3.40
N LYS A 184 17.84 -21.75 -3.80
CA LYS A 184 18.73 -20.63 -3.44
C LYS A 184 18.37 -19.97 -2.10
N CYS A 185 17.21 -20.31 -1.53
CA CYS A 185 16.80 -19.77 -0.24
C CYS A 185 17.70 -20.30 0.86
N GLU A 186 18.17 -19.41 1.70
CA GLU A 186 18.94 -19.75 2.90
C GLU A 186 18.04 -20.37 3.98
N ASN A 187 18.62 -20.90 5.03
CA ASN A 187 17.94 -21.45 6.20
C ASN A 187 16.95 -22.63 5.96
N GLN A 188 16.82 -23.14 4.73
CA GLN A 188 15.88 -24.22 4.44
C GLN A 188 16.18 -25.51 5.21
N ASN A 189 17.46 -25.78 5.50
CA ASN A 189 17.90 -26.99 6.18
C ASN A 189 17.57 -26.98 7.69
N ASN A 190 17.27 -25.81 8.24
CA ASN A 190 16.92 -25.63 9.65
C ASN A 190 15.40 -25.65 9.87
N LEU A 191 14.61 -25.78 8.79
CA LEU A 191 13.16 -25.81 8.83
C LEU A 191 12.63 -27.19 8.43
N THR A 192 11.44 -27.53 8.91
CA THR A 192 10.78 -28.78 8.48
C THR A 192 10.51 -28.75 6.98
N GLN A 193 10.56 -29.91 6.34
CA GLN A 193 10.43 -30.05 4.89
C GLN A 193 9.18 -29.36 4.31
N ASP A 194 8.06 -29.43 5.05
CA ASP A 194 6.78 -28.86 4.62
C ASP A 194 6.48 -27.48 5.19
N TYR A 195 7.43 -26.84 5.86
CA TYR A 195 7.22 -25.57 6.54
C TYR A 195 6.56 -24.53 5.62
N TYR A 196 7.16 -24.24 4.48
CA TYR A 196 6.64 -23.23 3.55
C TYR A 196 5.35 -23.67 2.86
N ASN A 197 5.19 -24.96 2.54
CA ASN A 197 3.95 -25.49 1.99
C ASN A 197 2.77 -25.33 2.97
N ASN A 198 3.04 -25.51 4.26
CA ASN A 198 2.01 -25.35 5.28
C ASN A 198 1.67 -23.86 5.53
N ILE A 199 2.66 -22.99 5.48
CA ILE A 199 2.48 -21.57 5.74
C ILE A 199 1.60 -20.86 4.68
N ILE A 200 1.67 -21.31 3.41
CA ILE A 200 0.90 -20.71 2.31
C ILE A 200 -0.53 -21.23 2.20
N LYS A 201 -0.86 -22.34 2.87
CA LYS A 201 -2.22 -22.92 2.81
C LYS A 201 -3.25 -21.93 3.30
N GLY A 202 -4.26 -21.66 2.48
CA GLY A 202 -5.36 -20.73 2.82
C GLY A 202 -4.95 -19.25 2.89
N LYS A 203 -3.76 -18.89 2.40
CA LYS A 203 -3.31 -17.50 2.33
C LYS A 203 -3.57 -16.91 0.96
N MET A 204 -3.92 -15.63 0.93
CA MET A 204 -4.06 -14.88 -0.32
C MET A 204 -2.70 -14.64 -0.98
N LYS A 205 -2.70 -14.51 -2.31
CA LYS A 205 -1.49 -14.30 -3.10
C LYS A 205 -0.66 -13.11 -2.59
N GLY A 206 -1.29 -11.97 -2.29
CA GLY A 206 -0.59 -10.78 -1.78
C GLY A 206 0.17 -11.05 -0.47
N TRP A 207 -0.40 -11.85 0.44
CA TRP A 207 0.28 -12.27 1.66
C TRP A 207 1.50 -13.15 1.35
N ILE A 208 1.33 -14.11 0.43
CA ILE A 208 2.42 -15.01 0.01
C ILE A 208 3.52 -14.19 -0.66
N ASP A 209 3.17 -13.26 -1.53
CA ASP A 209 4.12 -12.41 -2.25
C ASP A 209 5.02 -11.63 -1.27
N VAL A 210 4.48 -11.05 -0.21
CA VAL A 210 5.27 -10.26 0.75
C VAL A 210 6.03 -11.15 1.74
N TYR A 211 5.36 -12.06 2.44
CA TYR A 211 5.96 -12.79 3.56
C TYR A 211 6.78 -14.01 3.15
N VAL A 212 6.50 -14.58 1.99
CA VAL A 212 7.17 -15.81 1.53
C VAL A 212 8.02 -15.59 0.29
N MET A 213 7.54 -14.72 -0.61
CA MET A 213 8.22 -14.44 -1.86
C MET A 213 9.14 -13.20 -1.78
N ASN A 214 9.12 -12.48 -0.65
CA ASN A 214 9.89 -11.26 -0.42
C ASN A 214 9.70 -10.20 -1.53
N LYS A 215 8.47 -10.09 -2.06
CA LYS A 215 8.10 -9.10 -3.05
C LYS A 215 7.58 -7.85 -2.37
N LEU A 216 7.84 -6.70 -2.98
CA LEU A 216 7.25 -5.43 -2.53
C LEU A 216 5.72 -5.52 -2.57
N GLY A 217 5.03 -5.02 -1.57
CA GLY A 217 3.57 -5.03 -1.52
C GLY A 217 2.98 -4.52 -0.21
N SER A 218 1.72 -4.15 -0.25
CA SER A 218 0.96 -3.77 0.94
C SER A 218 0.33 -5.00 1.60
N LEU A 219 0.41 -5.05 2.92
CA LEU A 219 -0.12 -6.12 3.77
C LEU A 219 -1.26 -5.65 4.65
N GLU A 220 -2.05 -4.73 4.18
CA GLU A 220 -3.21 -4.33 4.96
C GLU A 220 -4.19 -5.50 5.07
N GLU A 221 -4.38 -5.99 6.30
CA GLU A 221 -5.34 -7.06 6.62
C GLU A 221 -6.77 -6.53 6.50
N GLY A 222 -7.36 -6.67 5.32
CA GLY A 222 -8.72 -6.22 5.08
C GLY A 222 -9.36 -6.88 3.87
N LYS A 223 -10.69 -6.71 3.74
CA LYS A 223 -11.41 -7.12 2.54
C LYS A 223 -11.29 -5.98 1.52
N PRO A 224 -10.74 -6.19 0.31
CA PRO A 224 -10.70 -5.17 -0.73
C PRO A 224 -12.08 -4.58 -0.98
N VAL A 225 -12.15 -3.26 -1.18
CA VAL A 225 -13.41 -2.57 -1.49
C VAL A 225 -13.91 -2.99 -2.87
N TYR A 226 -13.01 -3.26 -3.80
CA TYR A 226 -13.31 -3.60 -5.19
C TYR A 226 -12.85 -5.02 -5.57
N PRO A 227 -13.62 -6.06 -5.23
CA PRO A 227 -13.26 -7.44 -5.53
C PRO A 227 -13.24 -7.77 -7.03
N ASN A 228 -13.94 -6.98 -7.88
CA ASN A 228 -13.96 -7.17 -9.34
C ASN A 228 -12.74 -6.55 -10.04
N TRP A 229 -11.86 -5.86 -9.32
CA TRP A 229 -10.63 -5.36 -9.89
C TRP A 229 -9.67 -6.48 -10.26
N ASN A 230 -9.16 -6.43 -11.48
CA ASN A 230 -8.07 -7.29 -11.94
C ASN A 230 -7.06 -6.43 -12.72
N MET A 231 -5.85 -6.34 -12.19
CA MET A 231 -4.79 -5.52 -12.74
C MET A 231 -4.44 -5.90 -14.20
N GLU A 232 -4.53 -7.18 -14.56
CA GLU A 232 -4.17 -7.65 -15.91
C GLU A 232 -5.13 -7.16 -17.00
N ILE A 233 -6.38 -6.88 -16.64
CA ILE A 233 -7.43 -6.49 -17.59
C ILE A 233 -7.90 -5.03 -17.44
N HIS A 234 -7.75 -4.45 -16.25
CA HIS A 234 -8.23 -3.09 -15.99
C HIS A 234 -7.13 -2.02 -15.99
N LEU A 235 -5.85 -2.42 -15.88
CA LEU A 235 -4.73 -1.49 -15.97
C LEU A 235 -4.23 -1.43 -17.40
N SER A 236 -4.17 -0.21 -17.97
CA SER A 236 -3.58 -0.03 -19.29
C SER A 236 -2.07 -0.27 -19.24
N LYS A 237 -1.54 -0.92 -20.28
CA LYS A 237 -0.10 -1.12 -20.47
C LYS A 237 0.57 0.08 -21.15
N GLU A 238 -0.21 0.89 -21.84
CA GLU A 238 0.21 2.07 -22.57
C GLU A 238 -0.51 3.30 -22.01
N ASP A 239 0.02 4.48 -22.29
CA ASP A 239 -0.62 5.75 -21.93
C ASP A 239 -2.01 5.83 -22.56
N LEU A 240 -3.01 6.19 -21.77
CA LEU A 240 -4.35 6.45 -22.26
C LEU A 240 -4.44 7.90 -22.75
N GLU A 241 -4.62 8.08 -24.07
CA GLU A 241 -4.80 9.40 -24.65
C GLU A 241 -6.25 9.88 -24.53
N PRO A 242 -6.48 11.16 -24.22
CA PRO A 242 -7.81 11.73 -24.18
C PRO A 242 -8.53 11.67 -25.53
N ALA A 243 -9.75 11.14 -25.54
CA ALA A 243 -10.61 11.14 -26.71
C ALA A 243 -11.35 12.49 -26.86
N GLN A 244 -11.91 12.75 -28.04
CA GLN A 244 -12.75 13.95 -28.30
C GLN A 244 -14.15 13.76 -27.72
N THR A 245 -14.23 13.68 -26.38
CA THR A 245 -15.47 13.55 -25.62
C THR A 245 -15.33 14.27 -24.28
N THR A 246 -16.42 14.43 -23.55
CA THR A 246 -16.43 15.09 -22.24
C THR A 246 -15.47 14.42 -21.25
N VAL A 247 -14.66 15.22 -20.57
CA VAL A 247 -13.85 14.82 -19.43
C VAL A 247 -14.64 15.01 -18.16
N TYR A 248 -14.84 13.94 -17.43
CA TYR A 248 -15.46 13.96 -16.11
C TYR A 248 -14.37 14.03 -15.04
N VAL A 249 -14.54 14.91 -14.07
CA VAL A 249 -13.59 15.07 -12.96
C VAL A 249 -14.31 14.90 -11.65
N GLY A 250 -13.86 13.96 -10.84
CA GLY A 250 -14.34 13.82 -9.47
C GLY A 250 -13.35 14.41 -8.49
N ILE A 251 -13.84 15.09 -7.45
CA ILE A 251 -13.01 15.74 -6.43
C ILE A 251 -13.44 15.28 -5.04
N ASP A 252 -12.48 14.87 -4.24
CA ASP A 252 -12.61 14.73 -2.78
C ASP A 252 -11.94 15.93 -2.12
N PHE A 253 -12.70 16.64 -1.25
CA PHE A 253 -12.25 17.84 -0.56
C PHE A 253 -11.63 17.50 0.79
N GLY A 254 -10.67 18.29 1.24
CA GLY A 254 -10.03 18.13 2.54
C GLY A 254 -8.62 18.70 2.53
N LEU A 255 -7.84 18.39 3.56
CA LEU A 255 -6.41 18.75 3.64
C LEU A 255 -5.53 17.87 2.73
N THR A 256 -6.07 16.77 2.27
CA THR A 256 -5.46 15.90 1.24
C THR A 256 -6.41 15.84 0.04
N PRO A 257 -6.58 16.97 -0.70
CA PRO A 257 -7.51 17.01 -1.80
C PRO A 257 -7.04 16.08 -2.93
N ALA A 258 -7.99 15.37 -3.52
CA ALA A 258 -7.73 14.48 -4.63
C ALA A 258 -8.71 14.74 -5.78
N ALA A 259 -8.22 14.60 -7.01
CA ALA A 259 -9.05 14.60 -8.21
C ALA A 259 -8.71 13.41 -9.11
N VAL A 260 -9.73 12.89 -9.78
CA VAL A 260 -9.60 11.85 -10.80
C VAL A 260 -10.24 12.34 -12.08
N PHE A 261 -9.57 12.11 -13.20
CA PHE A 261 -9.99 12.53 -14.54
C PHE A 261 -10.33 11.30 -15.36
N GLY A 262 -11.51 11.27 -15.95
CA GLY A 262 -11.94 10.14 -16.75
C GLY A 262 -12.88 10.53 -17.87
N GLN A 263 -12.98 9.67 -18.86
CA GLN A 263 -13.87 9.82 -19.99
C GLN A 263 -14.72 8.58 -20.20
N LYS A 264 -15.97 8.78 -20.60
CA LYS A 264 -16.84 7.71 -21.05
C LYS A 264 -16.92 7.74 -22.57
N LEU A 265 -16.41 6.70 -23.20
CA LEU A 265 -16.46 6.56 -24.66
C LEU A 265 -17.89 6.26 -25.15
N PRO A 266 -18.22 6.52 -26.42
CA PRO A 266 -19.54 6.25 -26.99
C PRO A 266 -20.01 4.79 -26.86
N ASN A 267 -19.07 3.83 -26.85
CA ASN A 267 -19.36 2.41 -26.63
C ASN A 267 -19.63 2.06 -25.16
N GLY A 268 -19.53 3.03 -24.24
CA GLY A 268 -19.78 2.86 -22.83
C GLY A 268 -18.57 2.45 -21.98
N ARG A 269 -17.37 2.35 -22.58
CA ARG A 269 -16.13 2.10 -21.86
C ARG A 269 -15.67 3.35 -21.11
N TRP A 270 -15.21 3.16 -19.87
CA TRP A 270 -14.56 4.19 -19.09
C TRP A 270 -13.05 4.14 -19.26
N LEU A 271 -12.45 5.30 -19.48
CA LEU A 271 -11.01 5.54 -19.42
C LEU A 271 -10.74 6.45 -18.23
N ILE A 272 -9.99 5.99 -17.25
CA ILE A 272 -9.48 6.81 -16.15
C ILE A 272 -8.06 7.22 -16.53
N LEU A 273 -7.92 8.50 -16.89
CA LEU A 273 -6.75 9.04 -17.58
C LEU A 273 -5.66 9.53 -16.64
N GLN A 274 -6.07 10.11 -15.50
CA GLN A 274 -5.16 10.81 -14.62
C GLN A 274 -5.72 10.87 -13.20
N GLU A 275 -4.83 10.88 -12.22
CA GLU A 275 -5.10 11.24 -10.83
C GLU A 275 -4.28 12.47 -10.44
N LEU A 276 -4.80 13.28 -9.53
CA LEU A 276 -4.09 14.38 -8.88
C LEU A 276 -4.35 14.26 -7.37
N VAL A 277 -3.31 13.96 -6.61
CA VAL A 277 -3.39 13.82 -5.14
C VAL A 277 -2.42 14.82 -4.52
N CYS A 278 -2.91 15.65 -3.62
CA CYS A 278 -2.09 16.65 -2.94
C CYS A 278 -2.17 16.45 -1.43
N PHE A 279 -1.11 16.81 -0.73
CA PHE A 279 -1.01 16.72 0.73
C PHE A 279 -0.89 18.11 1.32
N ASP A 280 -1.51 18.35 2.48
CA ASP A 280 -1.48 19.60 3.23
C ASP A 280 -1.76 20.83 2.34
N MET A 281 -2.79 20.71 1.51
CA MET A 281 -3.12 21.72 0.51
C MET A 281 -4.57 22.20 0.63
N GLY A 282 -4.76 23.52 0.74
CA GLY A 282 -6.09 24.12 0.70
C GLY A 282 -6.69 24.14 -0.71
N ILE A 283 -8.03 24.17 -0.77
CA ILE A 283 -8.80 24.10 -2.02
C ILE A 283 -8.47 25.23 -3.02
N ALA A 284 -8.10 26.42 -2.57
CA ALA A 284 -7.73 27.52 -3.44
C ALA A 284 -6.49 27.17 -4.30
N ARG A 285 -5.42 26.71 -3.65
CA ARG A 285 -4.20 26.28 -4.35
C ARG A 285 -4.45 25.02 -5.20
N PHE A 286 -5.26 24.10 -4.71
CA PHE A 286 -5.64 22.89 -5.46
C PHE A 286 -6.40 23.24 -6.74
N SER A 287 -7.29 24.25 -6.70
CA SER A 287 -8.02 24.71 -7.89
C SER A 287 -7.11 25.33 -8.96
N GLU A 288 -6.01 25.97 -8.57
CA GLU A 288 -5.00 26.46 -9.52
C GLU A 288 -4.29 25.31 -10.23
N LEU A 289 -3.95 24.24 -9.49
CA LEU A 289 -3.38 23.04 -10.10
C LEU A 289 -4.37 22.36 -11.06
N LEU A 290 -5.64 22.26 -10.69
CA LEU A 290 -6.67 21.72 -11.60
C LEU A 290 -6.76 22.53 -12.90
N LYS A 291 -6.73 23.88 -12.83
CA LYS A 291 -6.71 24.73 -14.02
C LYS A 291 -5.50 24.48 -14.90
N TYR A 292 -4.34 24.30 -14.27
CA TYR A 292 -3.12 23.96 -15.00
C TYR A 292 -3.27 22.62 -15.74
N GLU A 293 -3.78 21.58 -15.06
CA GLU A 293 -4.02 20.27 -15.68
C GLU A 293 -5.05 20.34 -16.81
N PHE A 294 -6.14 21.11 -16.65
CA PHE A 294 -7.12 21.34 -17.70
C PHE A 294 -6.49 21.99 -18.94
N ALA A 295 -5.69 23.02 -18.74
CA ALA A 295 -5.05 23.73 -19.84
C ALA A 295 -3.96 22.90 -20.55
N LYS A 296 -3.27 22.05 -19.80
CA LYS A 296 -2.16 21.23 -20.30
C LYS A 296 -2.66 20.00 -21.07
N ASN A 297 -3.58 19.22 -20.45
CA ASN A 297 -3.92 17.89 -20.91
C ASN A 297 -5.30 17.80 -21.60
N TYR A 298 -6.21 18.74 -21.33
CA TYR A 298 -7.63 18.66 -21.75
C TYR A 298 -8.11 19.90 -22.48
N ARG A 299 -7.19 20.60 -23.12
CA ARG A 299 -7.50 21.82 -23.88
C ARG A 299 -8.49 21.51 -25.00
N ASN A 300 -9.55 22.33 -25.11
CA ASN A 300 -10.63 22.21 -26.09
C ASN A 300 -11.57 21.01 -25.88
N LEU A 301 -11.56 20.39 -24.71
CA LEU A 301 -12.54 19.38 -24.34
C LEU A 301 -13.55 19.98 -23.35
N ASP A 302 -14.78 19.50 -23.40
CA ASP A 302 -15.78 19.82 -22.39
C ASP A 302 -15.42 19.14 -21.07
N ILE A 303 -15.48 19.88 -19.96
CA ILE A 303 -15.11 19.37 -18.63
C ILE A 303 -16.32 19.50 -17.70
N GLU A 304 -16.73 18.39 -17.10
CA GLU A 304 -17.73 18.36 -16.04
C GLU A 304 -17.08 17.92 -14.72
N VAL A 305 -17.23 18.79 -13.68
CA VAL A 305 -16.61 18.58 -12.37
C VAL A 305 -17.65 18.24 -11.34
N PHE A 306 -17.42 17.14 -10.60
CA PHE A 306 -18.26 16.64 -9.52
C PHE A 306 -17.44 16.50 -8.23
N GLY A 307 -18.08 16.66 -7.08
CA GLY A 307 -17.37 16.47 -5.81
C GLY A 307 -18.30 16.04 -4.68
N ASP A 308 -17.69 15.87 -3.51
CA ASP A 308 -18.40 15.56 -2.29
C ASP A 308 -19.53 16.59 -2.03
N PRO A 309 -20.78 16.17 -1.83
CA PRO A 309 -21.85 17.04 -1.38
C PRO A 309 -21.53 17.84 -0.11
N ALA A 310 -20.67 17.32 0.77
CA ALA A 310 -20.18 18.05 1.93
C ALA A 310 -19.40 19.33 1.55
N GLY A 311 -18.86 19.42 0.35
CA GLY A 311 -18.23 20.62 -0.19
C GLY A 311 -19.19 21.81 -0.41
N ASP A 312 -20.48 21.63 -0.22
CA ASP A 312 -21.48 22.70 -0.21
C ASP A 312 -21.77 23.23 1.22
N PHE A 313 -21.23 22.58 2.27
CA PHE A 313 -21.35 23.07 3.65
C PHE A 313 -20.30 24.13 3.93
N ARG A 314 -20.72 25.21 4.62
CA ARG A 314 -19.85 26.31 5.01
C ARG A 314 -18.83 25.84 6.05
N ALA A 315 -17.56 26.20 5.88
CA ALA A 315 -16.57 26.05 6.93
C ALA A 315 -16.90 26.98 8.10
N GLN A 316 -16.70 26.51 9.33
CA GLN A 316 -17.01 27.32 10.55
C GLN A 316 -16.17 28.59 10.65
N THR A 317 -15.04 28.68 9.93
CA THR A 317 -14.07 29.76 10.01
C THR A 317 -14.16 30.76 8.87
N ASP A 318 -14.77 30.43 7.72
CA ASP A 318 -14.59 31.26 6.50
C ASP A 318 -15.84 31.29 5.60
N GLU A 319 -17.02 31.06 6.07
CA GLU A 319 -18.32 31.10 5.36
C GLU A 319 -18.32 30.70 3.87
N THR A 320 -17.12 30.41 3.28
CA THR A 320 -16.92 30.10 1.87
C THR A 320 -16.88 28.57 1.67
N THR A 321 -17.68 28.06 0.75
CA THR A 321 -17.70 26.63 0.47
C THR A 321 -16.62 26.23 -0.55
N PRO A 322 -16.10 24.99 -0.52
CA PRO A 322 -15.18 24.47 -1.55
C PRO A 322 -15.67 24.73 -2.98
N PHE A 323 -16.94 24.51 -3.26
CA PHE A 323 -17.51 24.78 -4.59
C PHE A 323 -17.55 26.28 -4.94
N GLN A 324 -17.70 27.17 -3.95
CA GLN A 324 -17.60 28.63 -4.21
C GLN A 324 -16.16 29.00 -4.57
N ILE A 325 -15.16 28.43 -3.91
CA ILE A 325 -13.73 28.67 -4.24
C ILE A 325 -13.42 28.15 -5.64
N LEU A 326 -13.89 26.96 -6.01
CA LEU A 326 -13.74 26.45 -7.38
C LEU A 326 -14.34 27.42 -8.40
N ARG A 327 -15.56 27.94 -8.17
CA ARG A 327 -16.23 28.89 -9.06
C ARG A 327 -15.46 30.21 -9.18
N GLN A 328 -14.94 30.75 -8.08
CA GLN A 328 -14.10 31.95 -8.09
C GLN A 328 -12.83 31.74 -8.94
N ASN A 329 -12.33 30.53 -9.00
CA ASN A 329 -11.22 30.12 -9.87
C ASN A 329 -11.67 29.72 -11.28
N GLY A 330 -12.93 29.89 -11.66
CA GLY A 330 -13.46 29.56 -12.99
C GLY A 330 -13.77 28.11 -13.24
N ILE A 331 -13.82 27.27 -12.18
CA ILE A 331 -14.16 25.85 -12.28
C ILE A 331 -15.62 25.65 -11.82
N MET A 332 -16.47 25.22 -12.75
CA MET A 332 -17.91 25.01 -12.50
C MET A 332 -18.15 23.60 -11.93
N GLY A 333 -17.81 23.40 -10.64
CA GLY A 333 -18.09 22.16 -9.93
C GLY A 333 -19.52 22.05 -9.43
N LYS A 334 -20.03 20.83 -9.38
CA LYS A 334 -21.37 20.45 -8.87
C LYS A 334 -21.24 19.37 -7.80
N PRO A 335 -22.02 19.40 -6.71
CA PRO A 335 -22.10 18.27 -5.80
C PRO A 335 -22.73 17.06 -6.50
N THR A 336 -22.31 15.86 -6.13
CA THR A 336 -23.00 14.65 -6.53
C THR A 336 -24.37 14.57 -5.82
N HIS A 337 -25.31 13.82 -6.41
CA HIS A 337 -26.68 13.73 -5.90
C HIS A 337 -26.80 12.91 -4.59
N SER A 338 -25.76 12.20 -4.19
CA SER A 338 -25.71 11.40 -2.97
C SER A 338 -24.29 11.33 -2.42
N ASN A 339 -24.17 11.23 -1.09
CA ASN A 339 -22.93 10.92 -0.39
C ASN A 339 -22.96 9.53 0.25
N ASP A 340 -23.94 8.69 -0.09
CA ASP A 340 -24.02 7.33 0.40
C ASP A 340 -22.83 6.51 -0.12
N VAL A 341 -22.04 5.98 0.82
CA VAL A 341 -20.78 5.26 0.53
C VAL A 341 -21.04 3.98 -0.27
N ALA A 342 -22.11 3.25 0.05
CA ALA A 342 -22.42 2.01 -0.64
C ALA A 342 -22.80 2.29 -2.10
N LEU A 343 -23.61 3.32 -2.35
CA LEU A 343 -23.99 3.74 -3.69
C LEU A 343 -22.79 4.21 -4.53
N ARG A 344 -21.86 4.94 -3.91
CA ARG A 344 -20.63 5.42 -4.56
C ARG A 344 -19.73 4.25 -4.96
N ILE A 345 -19.52 3.29 -4.06
CA ILE A 345 -18.73 2.08 -4.31
C ILE A 345 -19.38 1.24 -5.42
N GLU A 346 -20.69 1.07 -5.37
CA GLU A 346 -21.43 0.29 -6.38
C GLU A 346 -21.31 0.89 -7.79
N ALA A 347 -21.26 2.22 -7.91
CA ALA A 347 -21.01 2.88 -9.19
C ALA A 347 -19.67 2.47 -9.83
N VAL A 348 -18.63 2.31 -9.01
CA VAL A 348 -17.31 1.82 -9.46
C VAL A 348 -17.38 0.33 -9.78
N GLU A 349 -17.93 -0.50 -8.88
CA GLU A 349 -18.03 -1.95 -9.05
C GLU A 349 -18.82 -2.33 -10.32
N THR A 350 -19.94 -1.68 -10.58
CA THR A 350 -20.72 -1.90 -11.81
C THR A 350 -19.91 -1.54 -13.06
N SER A 351 -19.07 -0.51 -12.98
CA SER A 351 -18.20 -0.11 -14.10
C SER A 351 -17.07 -1.10 -14.32
N LEU A 352 -16.46 -1.61 -13.25
CA LEU A 352 -15.43 -2.66 -13.31
C LEU A 352 -15.97 -3.98 -13.89
N ALA A 353 -17.17 -4.39 -13.49
CA ALA A 353 -17.78 -5.62 -13.98
C ALA A 353 -18.27 -5.54 -15.43
N ARG A 354 -18.28 -4.35 -16.03
CA ARG A 354 -18.78 -4.14 -17.39
C ARG A 354 -17.82 -4.68 -18.43
N LEU A 355 -18.36 -5.38 -19.43
CA LEU A 355 -17.64 -5.77 -20.63
C LEU A 355 -18.14 -4.95 -21.83
N VAL A 356 -17.19 -4.45 -22.62
CA VAL A 356 -17.45 -3.73 -23.87
C VAL A 356 -16.69 -4.41 -24.99
N GLU A 357 -17.42 -4.94 -25.98
CA GLU A 357 -16.83 -5.64 -27.13
C GLU A 357 -15.90 -6.80 -26.72
N GLY A 358 -16.26 -7.52 -25.64
CA GLY A 358 -15.48 -8.65 -25.13
C GLY A 358 -14.25 -8.29 -24.30
N SER A 359 -14.02 -7.00 -24.06
CA SER A 359 -12.89 -6.48 -23.26
C SER A 359 -13.40 -5.72 -22.03
N ALA A 360 -12.51 -5.40 -21.09
CA ALA A 360 -12.86 -4.60 -19.92
C ALA A 360 -13.54 -3.28 -20.31
N GLY A 361 -14.68 -3.00 -19.70
CA GLY A 361 -15.41 -1.74 -19.87
C GLY A 361 -14.88 -0.59 -19.00
N PHE A 362 -13.83 -0.84 -18.24
CA PHE A 362 -13.19 0.13 -17.36
C PHE A 362 -11.66 -0.04 -17.42
N LEU A 363 -10.96 0.99 -17.82
CA LEU A 363 -9.50 0.99 -17.91
C LEU A 363 -8.93 2.14 -17.10
N VAL A 364 -7.86 1.86 -16.36
CA VAL A 364 -7.09 2.84 -15.58
C VAL A 364 -5.72 3.00 -16.20
N ASP A 365 -5.29 4.22 -16.41
CA ASP A 365 -3.93 4.50 -16.88
C ASP A 365 -2.90 4.04 -15.84
N HIS A 366 -1.82 3.41 -16.30
CA HIS A 366 -0.78 2.86 -15.42
C HIS A 366 -0.07 3.95 -14.60
N ARG A 367 -0.14 5.22 -15.01
CA ARG A 367 0.38 6.38 -14.29
C ARG A 367 -0.48 6.76 -13.07
N CYS A 368 -1.70 6.25 -12.94
CA CYS A 368 -2.56 6.44 -11.76
C CYS A 368 -2.10 5.52 -10.61
N ILE A 369 -1.00 5.88 -9.97
CA ILE A 369 -0.28 5.02 -9.01
C ILE A 369 -1.11 4.80 -7.74
N ASN A 370 -1.74 5.86 -7.19
CA ASN A 370 -2.52 5.76 -5.96
C ASN A 370 -3.81 4.98 -6.18
N LEU A 371 -4.51 5.18 -7.30
CA LEU A 371 -5.67 4.36 -7.68
C LEU A 371 -5.27 2.90 -7.82
N LYS A 372 -4.19 2.61 -8.56
CA LYS A 372 -3.67 1.25 -8.73
C LYS A 372 -3.41 0.57 -7.38
N LYS A 373 -2.72 1.27 -6.47
CA LYS A 373 -2.42 0.73 -5.14
C LYS A 373 -3.66 0.51 -4.29
N GLY A 374 -4.59 1.45 -4.31
CA GLY A 374 -5.86 1.31 -3.61
C GLY A 374 -6.69 0.14 -4.14
N PHE A 375 -6.80 -0.02 -5.46
CA PHE A 375 -7.47 -1.16 -6.09
C PHE A 375 -6.80 -2.50 -5.75
N ASN A 376 -5.49 -2.55 -5.66
CA ASN A 376 -4.73 -3.77 -5.33
C ASN A 376 -4.78 -4.15 -3.84
N GLY A 377 -5.67 -3.52 -3.06
CA GLY A 377 -5.90 -3.87 -1.66
C GLY A 377 -5.57 -2.75 -0.67
N GLY A 378 -4.97 -1.63 -1.11
CA GLY A 378 -4.69 -0.49 -0.24
C GLY A 378 -5.96 0.27 0.20
N TYR A 379 -7.10 0.12 -0.51
CA TYR A 379 -8.41 0.61 -0.10
C TYR A 379 -9.31 -0.58 0.26
N PHE A 380 -9.59 -0.74 1.57
CA PHE A 380 -10.15 -1.97 2.12
C PHE A 380 -11.08 -1.71 3.31
N TYR A 381 -11.90 -2.72 3.64
CA TYR A 381 -12.68 -2.80 4.88
C TYR A 381 -11.83 -3.45 5.95
N ARG A 382 -11.60 -2.76 7.06
CA ARG A 382 -10.81 -3.27 8.18
C ARG A 382 -11.50 -4.49 8.80
N ARG A 383 -10.71 -5.53 9.12
CA ARG A 383 -11.19 -6.69 9.85
C ARG A 383 -11.40 -6.33 11.32
N MET A 384 -12.58 -6.65 11.85
CA MET A 384 -12.90 -6.47 13.27
C MET A 384 -12.19 -7.57 14.09
N GLN A 385 -11.58 -7.20 15.20
CA GLN A 385 -10.87 -8.15 16.08
C GLN A 385 -11.80 -9.05 16.94
N THR A 386 -13.08 -9.04 16.66
CA THR A 386 -14.06 -9.93 17.32
C THR A 386 -14.09 -11.29 16.63
N SER A 387 -14.53 -12.34 17.36
CA SER A 387 -14.61 -13.70 16.84
C SER A 387 -15.43 -13.78 15.53
N GLY A 388 -14.78 -14.19 14.44
CA GLY A 388 -15.38 -14.37 13.11
C GLY A 388 -14.84 -13.41 12.06
N ASP A 389 -15.15 -13.68 10.79
CA ASP A 389 -14.76 -12.83 9.64
C ASP A 389 -15.72 -11.64 9.49
N ARG A 390 -15.73 -10.74 10.47
CA ARG A 390 -16.49 -9.50 10.39
C ARG A 390 -15.58 -8.35 9.98
N TYR A 391 -16.10 -7.47 9.12
CA TYR A 391 -15.43 -6.29 8.61
C TYR A 391 -16.22 -5.04 8.98
N ASP A 392 -15.54 -3.89 9.04
CA ASP A 392 -16.20 -2.61 9.22
C ASP A 392 -17.21 -2.36 8.11
N GLU A 393 -18.30 -1.64 8.41
CA GLU A 393 -19.33 -1.30 7.43
C GLU A 393 -18.85 -0.29 6.38
N LYS A 394 -17.82 0.49 6.72
CA LYS A 394 -17.21 1.50 5.85
C LYS A 394 -15.76 1.18 5.60
N PRO A 395 -15.26 1.48 4.40
CA PRO A 395 -13.83 1.37 4.12
C PRO A 395 -12.97 2.19 5.07
N MET A 396 -11.79 1.68 5.39
CA MET A 396 -10.83 2.38 6.21
C MET A 396 -10.39 3.68 5.53
N LYS A 397 -10.40 4.79 6.28
CA LYS A 397 -9.84 6.05 5.81
C LYS A 397 -8.32 6.01 5.94
N ASN A 398 -7.65 6.04 4.80
CA ASN A 398 -6.20 6.07 4.67
C ASN A 398 -5.81 6.95 3.46
N ARG A 399 -4.54 7.02 3.12
CA ARG A 399 -4.05 7.87 2.01
C ARG A 399 -4.65 7.51 0.64
N TYR A 400 -5.10 6.26 0.43
CA TYR A 400 -5.73 5.84 -0.83
C TYR A 400 -7.22 6.15 -0.86
N SER A 401 -7.86 6.37 0.29
CA SER A 401 -9.30 6.63 0.34
C SER A 401 -9.70 7.89 -0.41
N HIS A 402 -8.88 8.96 -0.35
CA HIS A 402 -9.21 10.24 -0.98
C HIS A 402 -9.33 10.15 -2.51
N VAL A 403 -8.37 9.49 -3.16
CA VAL A 403 -8.40 9.33 -4.63
C VAL A 403 -9.52 8.37 -5.07
N HIS A 404 -9.83 7.36 -4.25
CA HIS A 404 -10.96 6.46 -4.52
C HIS A 404 -12.31 7.13 -4.27
N ASP A 405 -12.43 7.99 -3.26
CA ASP A 405 -13.62 8.81 -3.07
C ASP A 405 -13.81 9.77 -4.24
N ALA A 406 -12.74 10.39 -4.74
CA ALA A 406 -12.78 11.22 -5.95
C ALA A 406 -13.25 10.43 -7.19
N LEU A 407 -12.74 9.21 -7.40
CA LEU A 407 -13.21 8.31 -8.46
C LEU A 407 -14.70 7.97 -8.33
N GLN A 408 -15.15 7.71 -7.11
CA GLN A 408 -16.56 7.42 -6.82
C GLN A 408 -17.44 8.64 -7.16
N TYR A 409 -17.02 9.87 -6.81
CA TYR A 409 -17.74 11.08 -7.17
C TYR A 409 -17.77 11.33 -8.69
N LEU A 410 -16.68 11.02 -9.39
CA LEU A 410 -16.64 11.08 -10.85
C LEU A 410 -17.72 10.19 -11.47
N LEU A 411 -17.71 8.91 -11.14
CA LEU A 411 -18.62 7.93 -11.76
C LEU A 411 -20.09 8.19 -11.37
N LEU A 412 -20.34 8.49 -10.10
CA LEU A 412 -21.69 8.81 -9.63
C LEU A 412 -22.22 10.10 -10.26
N GLY A 413 -21.37 11.13 -10.37
CA GLY A 413 -21.70 12.40 -11.02
C GLY A 413 -21.99 12.26 -12.50
N ALA A 414 -21.23 11.44 -13.21
CA ALA A 414 -21.44 11.10 -14.62
C ALA A 414 -22.65 10.19 -14.87
N GLY A 415 -23.37 9.80 -13.82
CA GLY A 415 -24.63 9.08 -13.90
C GLY A 415 -24.51 7.56 -13.81
N GLU A 416 -23.36 7.00 -13.48
CA GLU A 416 -23.28 5.60 -13.07
C GLU A 416 -24.03 5.44 -11.74
N GLY A 417 -24.61 4.28 -11.50
CA GLY A 417 -25.43 4.05 -10.30
C GLY A 417 -26.86 4.60 -10.33
N LYS A 418 -27.26 5.42 -11.32
CA LYS A 418 -28.64 5.92 -11.42
C LYS A 418 -29.69 4.82 -11.55
N GLN A 419 -29.34 3.68 -12.09
CA GLN A 419 -30.24 2.52 -12.22
C GLN A 419 -30.59 1.92 -10.86
N LEU A 420 -29.73 2.06 -9.87
CA LEU A 420 -29.95 1.58 -8.50
C LEU A 420 -30.98 2.45 -7.75
N ILE A 421 -31.00 3.75 -8.02
CA ILE A 421 -31.90 4.70 -7.36
C ILE A 421 -33.31 4.64 -7.94
N SER A 422 -33.44 4.36 -9.25
CA SER A 422 -34.74 4.39 -9.95
C SER A 422 -35.61 3.14 -9.76
N GLY A 423 -35.08 2.11 -9.10
CA GLY A 423 -35.81 0.83 -8.89
C GLY A 423 -36.25 0.11 -10.19
N LYS A 424 -35.91 0.66 -11.34
CA LYS A 424 -36.14 0.06 -12.66
C LYS A 424 -34.89 -0.68 -13.11
N ALA A 425 -34.65 -1.85 -12.54
CA ALA A 425 -33.76 -2.80 -13.17
C ALA A 425 -34.34 -3.10 -14.58
N LYS A 426 -33.77 -2.50 -15.61
CA LYS A 426 -33.90 -3.09 -16.95
C LYS A 426 -33.19 -4.43 -16.83
N ASN A 427 -33.95 -5.51 -16.88
CA ASN A 427 -33.36 -6.84 -17.00
C ASN A 427 -32.25 -6.78 -18.04
N PRO A 428 -31.06 -7.25 -17.73
CA PRO A 428 -29.99 -7.32 -18.71
C PRO A 428 -30.57 -8.09 -19.90
N THR A 429 -30.47 -7.51 -21.09
CA THR A 429 -30.84 -8.20 -22.30
C THR A 429 -29.90 -9.39 -22.40
N VAL A 430 -30.37 -10.55 -21.94
CA VAL A 430 -29.63 -11.79 -22.10
C VAL A 430 -29.60 -12.04 -23.59
N VAL A 431 -28.52 -11.65 -24.24
CA VAL A 431 -28.22 -12.11 -25.60
C VAL A 431 -28.04 -13.61 -25.44
N LYS A 432 -29.10 -14.35 -25.80
CA LYS A 432 -29.00 -15.80 -25.95
C LYS A 432 -28.04 -16.06 -27.10
N THR A 433 -26.77 -16.14 -26.78
CA THR A 433 -25.84 -16.82 -27.65
C THR A 433 -26.34 -18.25 -27.74
N ARG A 434 -26.68 -18.70 -28.96
CA ARG A 434 -26.94 -20.12 -29.21
C ARG A 434 -25.67 -20.88 -28.82
N GLY A 435 -25.66 -21.33 -27.57
CA GLY A 435 -24.60 -22.18 -27.06
C GLY A 435 -24.64 -23.50 -27.84
N TRP A 436 -23.54 -23.81 -28.46
CA TRP A 436 -23.29 -25.15 -28.98
C TRP A 436 -23.17 -26.09 -27.78
N SER A 437 -24.23 -26.94 -27.57
CA SER A 437 -24.22 -27.94 -26.53
C SER A 437 -23.55 -29.20 -27.09
N ILE A 438 -22.46 -29.63 -26.44
CA ILE A 438 -21.78 -30.89 -26.74
C ILE A 438 -22.64 -32.11 -26.43
N PHE A 439 -23.75 -31.94 -25.69
CA PHE A 439 -24.74 -32.96 -25.40
C PHE A 439 -26.06 -32.60 -26.11
N GLY A 440 -26.30 -33.22 -27.27
CA GLY A 440 -27.51 -33.03 -28.07
C GLY A 440 -28.80 -33.10 -27.25
N ASP A 441 -29.78 -32.25 -27.62
CA ASP A 441 -31.13 -32.16 -27.07
C ASP A 441 -31.80 -33.51 -26.97
N LYS A 442 -31.68 -34.20 -25.83
CA LYS A 442 -32.60 -35.27 -25.45
C LYS A 442 -33.67 -34.64 -24.54
N LYS A 443 -34.85 -34.37 -25.12
CA LYS A 443 -36.06 -34.04 -24.36
C LYS A 443 -36.27 -35.12 -23.30
N ARG A 444 -35.94 -34.86 -22.06
CA ARG A 444 -36.41 -35.63 -20.93
C ARG A 444 -37.84 -35.22 -20.67
N LYS A 445 -38.79 -36.07 -21.05
CA LYS A 445 -40.18 -36.03 -20.54
C LYS A 445 -40.10 -36.21 -19.03
N SER A 446 -40.72 -35.31 -18.26
CA SER A 446 -40.78 -35.38 -16.80
C SER A 446 -41.67 -36.56 -16.39
N VAL A 447 -41.19 -37.40 -15.47
CA VAL A 447 -41.85 -38.61 -14.91
C VAL A 447 -43.04 -38.27 -14.02
N TRP A 448 -43.50 -37.02 -13.95
CA TRP A 448 -44.51 -36.55 -13.03
C TRP A 448 -45.93 -36.40 -13.65
N GLN A 449 -46.14 -36.76 -14.93
CA GLN A 449 -47.46 -36.65 -15.57
C GLN A 449 -48.27 -37.96 -15.66
N ASN A 450 -47.82 -39.06 -15.07
CA ASN A 450 -48.55 -40.35 -15.10
C ASN A 450 -49.09 -40.82 -13.75
N ARG A 451 -49.46 -39.92 -12.85
CA ARG A 451 -50.12 -40.31 -11.58
C ARG A 451 -51.41 -39.56 -11.27
N MET A 452 -52.10 -39.04 -12.25
CA MET A 452 -53.47 -38.53 -12.07
C MET A 452 -54.36 -38.95 -13.25
N ASN A 453 -54.50 -40.19 -13.54
CA ASN A 453 -55.60 -40.84 -14.22
C ASN A 453 -55.50 -42.34 -14.04
N GLY A 454 -56.08 -42.81 -12.95
CA GLY A 454 -56.26 -44.19 -12.59
C GLY A 454 -56.90 -44.31 -11.23
#